data_ae9fe14498fcd52c4f965f4ba80a9402
#
_entry.id   ae9fe14498fcd52c4f965f4ba80a9402
#
_cell.length_a   1.000
_cell.length_b   1.000
_cell.length_c   1.000
_cell.angle_alpha   90.00
_cell.angle_beta   90.00
_cell.angle_gamma   90.00
#
_symmetry.space_group_name_H-M   'P 1'
#
loop_
_entity.id
_entity.type
_entity.pdbx_description
1 polymer ?
#
loop_
_entity_poly.entity_id
_entity_poly.type
_entity_poly.pdbx_seq_one_letter_code
_entity_poly.pdbx_strand_id
1 'polypeptide(L)'
;MERTTSTILIIDDEPALRLGLAAKIKRQGYEVVTASDGLDGLQKAKEYLPDLILSDVMMPPPNGFELRRLMSQDPKLASIPFIFLTARTGVDDRVNGIRDGADDYITKPFETEELLARLEAVLRRVKREQARGREEMRESARQDMEKLKQEILQNFHHEMRTPLTNIVMPLELVVNNRFETPEEQVHFIRMALSSADRLESLVTDFILMTNIDHGNLNVIRQWIDIKSHIFLPVEKRLARYQQKGLKYEMEILGQAEMMAPRRELTHAVVHLLDNAFKFTPAGGRVRLTIDIGADGGAVFTVENEGPSIPVELREKVFERYYQISQGDSRDHEGLGVGLTIAREIFRSLGGDIKVLDATAGCRFQAVLPDKRPEDILYG
;
A
#
# COMPACT_ATOMS: atom_id res chain seq x y z
N MET A 1 -20.89 -8.55 -7.56
CA MET A 1 -22.06 -8.40 -8.45
C MET A 1 -22.93 -7.29 -7.88
N GLU A 2 -23.05 -6.15 -8.56
CA GLU A 2 -24.00 -5.11 -8.15
C GLU A 2 -25.43 -5.66 -8.36
N ARG A 3 -26.25 -5.61 -7.30
CA ARG A 3 -27.66 -5.94 -7.41
C ARG A 3 -28.30 -4.88 -8.33
N THR A 4 -28.77 -5.28 -9.50
CA THR A 4 -29.43 -4.39 -10.46
C THR A 4 -30.82 -3.95 -10.00
N THR A 5 -31.44 -4.67 -9.07
CA THR A 5 -32.79 -4.44 -8.55
C THR A 5 -32.71 -4.09 -7.06
N SER A 6 -33.34 -2.98 -6.64
CA SER A 6 -33.38 -2.59 -5.22
C SER A 6 -34.36 -3.47 -4.45
N THR A 7 -33.97 -3.88 -3.23
CA THR A 7 -34.78 -4.70 -2.32
C THR A 7 -35.45 -3.81 -1.27
N ILE A 8 -36.78 -3.95 -1.13
CA ILE A 8 -37.58 -3.20 -0.17
C ILE A 8 -38.16 -4.16 0.87
N LEU A 9 -37.95 -3.85 2.15
CA LEU A 9 -38.59 -4.56 3.25
C LEU A 9 -39.85 -3.82 3.69
N ILE A 10 -40.98 -4.52 3.69
CA ILE A 10 -42.30 -4.02 4.15
C ILE A 10 -42.65 -4.68 5.46
N ILE A 11 -42.89 -3.89 6.50
CA ILE A 11 -43.23 -4.32 7.84
C ILE A 11 -44.59 -3.75 8.24
N ASP A 12 -45.56 -4.61 8.39
CA ASP A 12 -46.93 -4.19 8.73
C ASP A 12 -47.67 -5.40 9.34
N ASP A 13 -48.41 -5.25 10.41
CA ASP A 13 -49.11 -6.36 11.07
C ASP A 13 -50.39 -6.74 10.36
N GLU A 14 -50.92 -5.85 9.49
CA GLU A 14 -52.12 -6.11 8.68
C GLU A 14 -51.80 -6.89 7.39
N PRO A 15 -52.17 -8.19 7.26
CA PRO A 15 -51.76 -9.01 6.12
C PRO A 15 -52.27 -8.50 4.77
N ALA A 16 -53.53 -7.92 4.75
CA ALA A 16 -54.12 -7.44 3.51
C ALA A 16 -53.36 -6.24 2.94
N LEU A 17 -52.96 -5.28 3.80
CA LEU A 17 -52.21 -4.10 3.41
C LEU A 17 -50.77 -4.48 3.02
N ARG A 18 -50.11 -5.32 3.81
CA ARG A 18 -48.75 -5.80 3.56
C ARG A 18 -48.63 -6.49 2.21
N LEU A 19 -49.54 -7.45 1.91
CA LEU A 19 -49.52 -8.20 0.65
C LEU A 19 -49.93 -7.30 -0.54
N GLY A 20 -50.88 -6.41 -0.34
CA GLY A 20 -51.31 -5.44 -1.35
C GLY A 20 -50.19 -4.50 -1.76
N LEU A 21 -49.46 -3.96 -0.79
CA LEU A 21 -48.25 -3.12 -1.02
C LEU A 21 -47.15 -3.91 -1.70
N ALA A 22 -46.83 -5.12 -1.23
CA ALA A 22 -45.84 -5.96 -1.84
C ALA A 22 -46.08 -6.24 -3.30
N ALA A 23 -47.34 -6.56 -3.67
CA ALA A 23 -47.73 -6.79 -5.06
C ALA A 23 -47.57 -5.53 -5.94
N LYS A 24 -47.92 -4.36 -5.42
CA LYS A 24 -47.81 -3.09 -6.14
C LYS A 24 -46.33 -2.69 -6.36
N ILE A 25 -45.49 -2.80 -5.32
CA ILE A 25 -44.09 -2.46 -5.39
C ILE A 25 -43.33 -3.45 -6.28
N LYS A 26 -43.63 -4.75 -6.23
CA LYS A 26 -43.07 -5.75 -7.16
C LYS A 26 -43.35 -5.45 -8.62
N ARG A 27 -44.59 -4.95 -8.94
CA ARG A 27 -44.94 -4.55 -10.32
C ARG A 27 -44.08 -3.40 -10.87
N GLN A 28 -43.48 -2.60 -10.01
CA GLN A 28 -42.51 -1.54 -10.38
C GLN A 28 -41.08 -2.03 -10.56
N GLY A 29 -40.85 -3.33 -10.47
CA GLY A 29 -39.54 -3.93 -10.69
C GLY A 29 -38.65 -4.00 -9.45
N TYR A 30 -39.17 -3.77 -8.25
CA TYR A 30 -38.42 -3.94 -6.99
C TYR A 30 -38.54 -5.37 -6.46
N GLU A 31 -37.48 -5.84 -5.81
CA GLU A 31 -37.56 -7.03 -4.96
C GLU A 31 -38.22 -6.65 -3.64
N VAL A 32 -39.11 -7.50 -3.12
CA VAL A 32 -39.83 -7.18 -1.89
C VAL A 32 -39.74 -8.34 -0.91
N VAL A 33 -39.29 -8.03 0.29
CA VAL A 33 -39.34 -8.87 1.48
C VAL A 33 -40.43 -8.32 2.38
N THR A 34 -41.19 -9.19 3.07
CA THR A 34 -42.26 -8.76 3.95
C THR A 34 -42.05 -9.33 5.36
N ALA A 35 -42.43 -8.54 6.38
CA ALA A 35 -42.38 -8.95 7.79
C ALA A 35 -43.73 -8.62 8.44
N SER A 36 -44.14 -9.43 9.41
CA SER A 36 -45.45 -9.34 10.07
C SER A 36 -45.43 -8.50 11.34
N ASP A 37 -44.26 -8.22 11.88
CA ASP A 37 -44.03 -7.46 13.12
C ASP A 37 -42.62 -6.89 13.17
N GLY A 38 -42.32 -6.13 14.19
CA GLY A 38 -41.01 -5.49 14.34
C GLY A 38 -39.86 -6.44 14.58
N LEU A 39 -40.08 -7.60 15.23
CA LEU A 39 -39.02 -8.60 15.47
C LEU A 39 -38.66 -9.33 14.18
N ASP A 40 -39.66 -9.80 13.43
CA ASP A 40 -39.50 -10.40 12.12
C ASP A 40 -38.82 -9.39 11.14
N GLY A 41 -39.24 -8.10 11.25
CA GLY A 41 -38.63 -7.00 10.51
C GLY A 41 -37.16 -6.81 10.80
N LEU A 42 -36.76 -6.79 12.07
CA LEU A 42 -35.35 -6.67 12.48
C LEU A 42 -34.51 -7.86 11.99
N GLN A 43 -35.03 -9.07 12.10
CA GLN A 43 -34.36 -10.27 11.64
C GLN A 43 -34.14 -10.23 10.13
N LYS A 44 -35.17 -9.91 9.37
CA LYS A 44 -35.10 -9.80 7.90
C LYS A 44 -34.24 -8.64 7.43
N ALA A 45 -34.20 -7.51 8.14
CA ALA A 45 -33.30 -6.42 7.86
C ALA A 45 -31.82 -6.86 7.99
N LYS A 46 -31.48 -7.68 9.00
CA LYS A 46 -30.13 -8.25 9.16
C LYS A 46 -29.78 -9.27 8.08
N GLU A 47 -30.74 -10.11 7.70
CA GLU A 47 -30.53 -11.19 6.73
C GLU A 47 -30.42 -10.66 5.29
N TYR A 48 -31.33 -9.78 4.89
CA TYR A 48 -31.46 -9.35 3.48
C TYR A 48 -30.72 -8.03 3.19
N LEU A 49 -30.43 -7.19 4.21
CA LEU A 49 -29.85 -5.86 4.08
C LEU A 49 -30.57 -5.05 2.98
N PRO A 50 -31.87 -4.72 3.17
CA PRO A 50 -32.69 -4.08 2.13
C PRO A 50 -32.19 -2.66 1.82
N ASP A 51 -32.48 -2.17 0.62
CA ASP A 51 -32.16 -0.82 0.18
C ASP A 51 -33.08 0.25 0.78
N LEU A 52 -34.27 -0.17 1.29
CA LEU A 52 -35.21 0.69 1.96
C LEU A 52 -36.18 -0.14 2.79
N ILE A 53 -36.63 0.43 3.91
CA ILE A 53 -37.66 -0.16 4.78
C ILE A 53 -38.88 0.72 4.81
N LEU A 54 -40.05 0.09 4.57
CA LEU A 54 -41.40 0.64 4.81
C LEU A 54 -41.96 -0.03 6.05
N SER A 55 -42.25 0.71 7.12
CA SER A 55 -42.79 0.14 8.35
C SER A 55 -44.01 0.86 8.85
N ASP A 56 -45.04 0.11 9.21
CA ASP A 56 -46.12 0.69 10.01
C ASP A 56 -45.57 1.15 11.37
N VAL A 57 -46.05 2.26 11.86
CA VAL A 57 -45.79 2.78 13.20
C VAL A 57 -46.55 1.98 14.25
N MET A 58 -47.84 1.67 13.97
CA MET A 58 -48.79 1.13 14.94
C MET A 58 -48.83 -0.40 14.87
N MET A 59 -47.79 -1.05 15.37
CA MET A 59 -47.71 -2.52 15.47
C MET A 59 -47.52 -2.94 16.93
N PRO A 60 -47.79 -4.20 17.29
CA PRO A 60 -47.33 -4.76 18.58
C PRO A 60 -45.84 -4.58 18.80
N PRO A 61 -45.39 -4.40 20.07
CA PRO A 61 -44.00 -4.19 20.37
C PRO A 61 -43.05 -5.31 19.84
N PRO A 62 -41.88 -4.93 19.25
CA PRO A 62 -41.41 -3.56 19.03
C PRO A 62 -42.16 -2.86 17.90
N ASN A 63 -42.78 -1.70 18.18
CA ASN A 63 -43.44 -0.88 17.19
C ASN A 63 -42.44 -0.27 16.19
N GLY A 64 -42.92 0.42 15.16
CA GLY A 64 -42.05 0.98 14.11
C GLY A 64 -40.97 1.91 14.62
N PHE A 65 -41.22 2.75 15.63
CA PHE A 65 -40.25 3.65 16.24
C PHE A 65 -39.18 2.88 17.04
N GLU A 66 -39.62 1.91 17.83
CA GLU A 66 -38.73 1.04 18.60
C GLU A 66 -37.82 0.23 17.70
N LEU A 67 -38.38 -0.29 16.60
CA LEU A 67 -37.62 -0.99 15.57
C LEU A 67 -36.54 -0.08 14.98
N ARG A 68 -36.87 1.15 14.56
CA ARG A 68 -35.89 2.11 14.02
C ARG A 68 -34.78 2.38 15.02
N ARG A 69 -35.11 2.55 16.31
CA ARG A 69 -34.15 2.75 17.39
C ARG A 69 -33.24 1.54 17.59
N LEU A 70 -33.76 0.32 17.50
CA LEU A 70 -32.94 -0.90 17.55
C LEU A 70 -31.98 -0.98 16.36
N MET A 71 -32.47 -0.63 15.17
CA MET A 71 -31.64 -0.62 13.96
C MET A 71 -30.54 0.45 13.99
N SER A 72 -30.80 1.60 14.60
CA SER A 72 -29.78 2.67 14.69
C SER A 72 -28.55 2.29 15.54
N GLN A 73 -28.65 1.25 16.37
CA GLN A 73 -27.54 0.73 17.18
C GLN A 73 -26.59 -0.18 16.40
N ASP A 74 -27.01 -0.66 15.22
CA ASP A 74 -26.18 -1.47 14.34
C ASP A 74 -25.68 -0.62 13.15
N PRO A 75 -24.36 -0.40 12.99
CA PRO A 75 -23.82 0.44 11.92
C PRO A 75 -24.25 0.02 10.51
N LYS A 76 -24.52 -1.27 10.28
CA LYS A 76 -24.97 -1.78 8.97
C LYS A 76 -26.45 -1.46 8.70
N LEU A 77 -27.26 -1.45 9.74
CA LEU A 77 -28.68 -1.20 9.64
C LEU A 77 -29.02 0.30 9.76
N ALA A 78 -28.21 1.05 10.50
CA ALA A 78 -28.40 2.47 10.74
C ALA A 78 -28.47 3.30 9.45
N SER A 79 -27.75 2.90 8.41
CA SER A 79 -27.67 3.56 7.10
C SER A 79 -28.79 3.19 6.14
N ILE A 80 -29.65 2.21 6.47
CA ILE A 80 -30.76 1.79 5.63
C ILE A 80 -31.88 2.86 5.76
N PRO A 81 -32.32 3.46 4.64
CA PRO A 81 -33.39 4.45 4.65
C PRO A 81 -34.72 3.84 5.16
N PHE A 82 -35.44 4.62 5.95
CA PHE A 82 -36.62 4.18 6.67
C PHE A 82 -37.79 5.13 6.44
N ILE A 83 -38.91 4.61 5.92
CA ILE A 83 -40.16 5.34 5.71
C ILE A 83 -41.21 4.78 6.66
N PHE A 84 -41.82 5.64 7.46
CA PHE A 84 -42.93 5.25 8.30
C PHE A 84 -44.28 5.38 7.58
N LEU A 85 -45.17 4.39 7.79
CA LEU A 85 -46.56 4.44 7.47
C LEU A 85 -47.36 4.75 8.74
N THR A 86 -48.09 5.84 8.80
CA THR A 86 -48.76 6.31 10.02
C THR A 86 -50.22 6.66 9.79
N ALA A 87 -51.11 6.35 10.72
CA ALA A 87 -52.50 6.75 10.73
C ALA A 87 -52.76 8.16 11.31
N ARG A 88 -51.71 8.81 11.91
CA ARG A 88 -51.83 10.06 12.62
C ARG A 88 -51.40 11.26 11.80
N THR A 89 -52.24 12.32 11.78
CA THR A 89 -52.00 13.59 11.09
C THR A 89 -51.42 14.68 12.01
N GLY A 90 -51.07 14.37 13.28
CA GLY A 90 -50.62 15.35 14.27
C GLY A 90 -49.22 15.90 13.96
N VAL A 91 -49.09 17.23 14.06
CA VAL A 91 -47.82 17.95 13.84
C VAL A 91 -46.74 17.47 14.84
N ASP A 92 -47.13 17.12 16.08
CA ASP A 92 -46.21 16.66 17.14
C ASP A 92 -45.60 15.29 16.84
N ASP A 93 -46.31 14.39 16.16
CA ASP A 93 -45.77 13.08 15.79
C ASP A 93 -44.78 13.18 14.62
N ARG A 94 -44.94 14.15 13.70
CA ARG A 94 -43.98 14.45 12.64
C ARG A 94 -42.69 15.05 13.19
N VAL A 95 -42.75 15.92 14.19
CA VAL A 95 -41.61 16.58 14.80
C VAL A 95 -40.80 15.56 15.63
N ASN A 96 -41.47 14.66 16.36
CA ASN A 96 -40.82 13.60 17.12
C ASN A 96 -40.16 12.55 16.20
N GLY A 97 -40.79 12.20 15.11
CA GLY A 97 -40.29 11.19 14.19
C GLY A 97 -39.10 11.64 13.35
N ILE A 98 -38.97 12.92 13.00
CA ILE A 98 -37.77 13.48 12.37
C ILE A 98 -36.56 13.39 13.34
N ARG A 99 -36.81 13.54 14.67
CA ARG A 99 -35.80 13.32 15.69
C ARG A 99 -35.38 11.86 15.83
N ASP A 100 -36.24 10.91 15.45
CA ASP A 100 -35.96 9.47 15.52
C ASP A 100 -35.24 8.92 14.27
N GLY A 101 -34.81 9.79 13.35
CA GLY A 101 -33.94 9.44 12.21
C GLY A 101 -34.63 8.74 11.05
N ALA A 102 -35.92 9.01 10.81
CA ALA A 102 -36.61 8.57 9.62
C ALA A 102 -36.28 9.46 8.41
N ASP A 103 -36.35 8.87 7.23
CA ASP A 103 -36.09 9.53 5.95
C ASP A 103 -37.37 10.17 5.36
N ASP A 104 -38.56 9.60 5.64
CA ASP A 104 -39.86 10.15 5.27
C ASP A 104 -41.01 9.49 6.05
N TYR A 105 -42.22 10.11 5.96
CA TYR A 105 -43.46 9.66 6.55
C TYR A 105 -44.60 9.67 5.52
N ILE A 106 -45.43 8.64 5.53
CA ILE A 106 -46.62 8.55 4.68
C ILE A 106 -47.84 8.32 5.56
N THR A 107 -48.84 9.19 5.43
CA THR A 107 -50.04 9.13 6.25
C THR A 107 -51.08 8.20 5.61
N LYS A 108 -51.61 7.24 6.38
CA LYS A 108 -52.74 6.38 5.97
C LYS A 108 -54.06 7.15 6.10
N PRO A 109 -55.01 7.07 5.15
CA PRO A 109 -54.90 6.38 3.87
C PRO A 109 -54.05 7.15 2.86
N PHE A 110 -53.26 6.45 2.03
CA PHE A 110 -52.42 7.00 1.00
C PHE A 110 -52.74 6.40 -0.38
N GLU A 111 -52.52 7.21 -1.40
CA GLU A 111 -52.57 6.71 -2.77
C GLU A 111 -51.30 5.96 -3.12
N THR A 112 -51.44 4.90 -3.93
CA THR A 112 -50.28 4.08 -4.33
C THR A 112 -49.21 4.88 -5.05
N GLU A 113 -49.67 5.84 -5.89
CA GLU A 113 -48.78 6.71 -6.66
C GLU A 113 -47.94 7.63 -5.75
N GLU A 114 -48.53 8.15 -4.65
CA GLU A 114 -47.82 8.94 -3.64
C GLU A 114 -46.75 8.11 -2.95
N LEU A 115 -47.07 6.90 -2.49
CA LEU A 115 -46.11 6.00 -1.83
C LEU A 115 -44.95 5.68 -2.76
N LEU A 116 -45.19 5.31 -4.01
CA LEU A 116 -44.16 4.99 -5.00
C LEU A 116 -43.26 6.19 -5.30
N ALA A 117 -43.85 7.38 -5.46
CA ALA A 117 -43.09 8.60 -5.71
C ALA A 117 -42.13 8.95 -4.55
N ARG A 118 -42.58 8.80 -3.29
CA ARG A 118 -41.75 9.03 -2.10
C ARG A 118 -40.64 7.99 -1.96
N LEU A 119 -40.99 6.73 -2.17
CA LEU A 119 -40.02 5.62 -2.17
C LEU A 119 -38.91 5.87 -3.18
N GLU A 120 -39.27 6.22 -4.43
CA GLU A 120 -38.31 6.56 -5.47
C GLU A 120 -37.45 7.78 -5.12
N ALA A 121 -38.03 8.81 -4.51
CA ALA A 121 -37.33 10.01 -4.11
C ALA A 121 -36.27 9.70 -3.05
N VAL A 122 -36.62 8.89 -2.03
CA VAL A 122 -35.68 8.47 -0.98
C VAL A 122 -34.57 7.61 -1.56
N LEU A 123 -34.87 6.57 -2.33
CA LEU A 123 -33.86 5.73 -2.98
C LEU A 123 -32.95 6.53 -3.89
N ARG A 124 -33.49 7.49 -4.66
CA ARG A 124 -32.70 8.36 -5.54
C ARG A 124 -31.76 9.27 -4.74
N ARG A 125 -32.21 9.83 -3.61
CA ARG A 125 -31.41 10.64 -2.71
C ARG A 125 -30.23 9.84 -2.17
N VAL A 126 -30.49 8.66 -1.60
CA VAL A 126 -29.45 7.79 -1.04
C VAL A 126 -28.42 7.36 -2.08
N LYS A 127 -28.87 6.95 -3.28
CA LYS A 127 -27.95 6.60 -4.39
C LYS A 127 -27.08 7.78 -4.82
N ARG A 128 -27.63 9.01 -4.85
CA ARG A 128 -26.83 10.22 -5.16
C ARG A 128 -25.81 10.54 -4.09
N GLU A 129 -26.15 10.43 -2.82
CA GLU A 129 -25.24 10.67 -1.70
C GLU A 129 -24.11 9.65 -1.70
N GLN A 130 -24.41 8.36 -1.91
CA GLN A 130 -23.41 7.31 -2.03
C GLN A 130 -22.48 7.52 -3.24
N ALA A 131 -23.04 7.87 -4.40
CA ALA A 131 -22.26 8.16 -5.61
C ALA A 131 -21.33 9.36 -5.40
N ARG A 132 -21.82 10.42 -4.76
CA ARG A 132 -21.04 11.60 -4.42
C ARG A 132 -19.90 11.28 -3.45
N GLY A 133 -20.17 10.52 -2.38
CA GLY A 133 -19.14 10.11 -1.44
C GLY A 133 -18.04 9.24 -2.08
N ARG A 134 -18.42 8.34 -3.01
CA ARG A 134 -17.45 7.55 -3.79
C ARG A 134 -16.59 8.43 -4.71
N GLU A 135 -17.17 9.43 -5.35
CA GLU A 135 -16.44 10.34 -6.23
C GLU A 135 -15.50 11.25 -5.45
N GLU A 136 -15.95 11.80 -4.30
CA GLU A 136 -15.10 12.59 -3.40
C GLU A 136 -13.91 11.77 -2.89
N MET A 137 -14.12 10.49 -2.55
CA MET A 137 -13.07 9.58 -2.10
C MET A 137 -12.07 9.25 -3.23
N ARG A 138 -12.56 9.05 -4.46
CA ARG A 138 -11.71 8.82 -5.64
C ARG A 138 -10.86 10.04 -5.97
N GLU A 139 -11.47 11.23 -5.93
CA GLU A 139 -10.75 12.46 -6.23
C GLU A 139 -9.69 12.78 -5.16
N SER A 140 -10.00 12.55 -3.87
CA SER A 140 -9.02 12.67 -2.79
C SER A 140 -7.84 11.71 -2.99
N ALA A 141 -8.11 10.43 -3.27
CA ALA A 141 -7.06 9.45 -3.53
C ALA A 141 -6.20 9.81 -4.76
N ARG A 142 -6.83 10.37 -5.81
CA ARG A 142 -6.11 10.87 -7.01
C ARG A 142 -5.19 12.03 -6.68
N GLN A 143 -5.68 12.99 -5.88
CA GLN A 143 -4.89 14.14 -5.45
C GLN A 143 -3.71 13.75 -4.56
N ASP A 144 -3.92 12.81 -3.64
CA ASP A 144 -2.85 12.30 -2.78
C ASP A 144 -1.78 11.56 -3.59
N MET A 145 -2.19 10.78 -4.60
CA MET A 145 -1.27 10.12 -5.53
C MET A 145 -0.46 11.14 -6.36
N GLU A 146 -1.10 12.21 -6.85
CA GLU A 146 -0.41 13.22 -7.63
C GLU A 146 0.59 14.03 -6.77
N LYS A 147 0.23 14.34 -5.51
CA LYS A 147 1.15 14.96 -4.55
C LYS A 147 2.37 14.07 -4.30
N LEU A 148 2.14 12.78 -4.01
CA LEU A 148 3.21 11.81 -3.79
C LEU A 148 4.14 11.74 -5.00
N LYS A 149 3.57 11.69 -6.22
CA LYS A 149 4.36 11.69 -7.46
C LYS A 149 5.22 12.96 -7.61
N GLN A 150 4.68 14.12 -7.26
CA GLN A 150 5.43 15.39 -7.31
C GLN A 150 6.56 15.43 -6.28
N GLU A 151 6.31 14.96 -5.05
CA GLU A 151 7.34 14.85 -4.01
C GLU A 151 8.49 13.92 -4.44
N ILE A 152 8.16 12.78 -5.03
CA ILE A 152 9.14 11.82 -5.58
C ILE A 152 10.02 12.49 -6.64
N LEU A 153 9.39 13.16 -7.61
CA LEU A 153 10.12 13.82 -8.68
C LEU A 153 11.02 14.96 -8.13
N GLN A 154 10.52 15.72 -7.18
CA GLN A 154 11.28 16.79 -6.56
C GLN A 154 12.50 16.25 -5.79
N ASN A 155 12.33 15.20 -5.00
CA ASN A 155 13.41 14.55 -4.29
C ASN A 155 14.44 13.95 -5.25
N PHE A 156 13.99 13.32 -6.33
CA PHE A 156 14.87 12.80 -7.37
C PHE A 156 15.69 13.90 -8.05
N HIS A 157 15.08 15.03 -8.38
CA HIS A 157 15.79 16.19 -8.92
C HIS A 157 16.86 16.73 -7.96
N HIS A 158 16.57 16.78 -6.66
CA HIS A 158 17.55 17.21 -5.66
C HIS A 158 18.71 16.23 -5.53
N GLU A 159 18.43 14.93 -5.47
CA GLU A 159 19.45 13.88 -5.38
C GLU A 159 20.32 13.79 -6.64
N MET A 160 19.81 14.13 -7.81
CA MET A 160 20.61 14.21 -9.05
C MET A 160 21.45 15.48 -9.13
N ARG A 161 20.95 16.61 -8.63
CA ARG A 161 21.67 17.89 -8.70
C ARG A 161 22.98 17.86 -7.94
N THR A 162 22.99 17.27 -6.76
CA THR A 162 24.18 17.16 -5.89
C THR A 162 25.36 16.46 -6.58
N PRO A 163 25.23 15.21 -7.09
CA PRO A 163 26.34 14.56 -7.79
C PRO A 163 26.70 15.30 -9.08
N LEU A 164 25.75 15.87 -9.81
CA LEU A 164 26.04 16.65 -11.00
C LEU A 164 26.93 17.86 -10.70
N THR A 165 26.61 18.62 -9.65
CA THR A 165 27.44 19.73 -9.19
C THR A 165 28.84 19.27 -8.79
N ASN A 166 28.93 18.12 -8.09
CA ASN A 166 30.20 17.51 -7.67
C ASN A 166 31.00 16.87 -8.83
N ILE A 167 30.40 16.72 -10.01
CA ILE A 167 31.11 16.38 -11.25
C ILE A 167 31.63 17.65 -11.91
N VAL A 168 30.74 18.63 -12.14
CA VAL A 168 31.05 19.81 -12.94
C VAL A 168 32.08 20.70 -12.25
N MET A 169 31.88 21.04 -10.97
CA MET A 169 32.71 21.99 -10.24
C MET A 169 34.20 21.55 -10.14
N PRO A 170 34.54 20.30 -9.72
CA PRO A 170 35.92 19.86 -9.71
C PRO A 170 36.56 19.79 -11.10
N LEU A 171 35.79 19.39 -12.12
CA LEU A 171 36.29 19.38 -13.50
C LEU A 171 36.56 20.80 -14.02
N GLU A 172 35.73 21.80 -13.70
CA GLU A 172 36.01 23.18 -14.03
C GLU A 172 37.30 23.71 -13.36
N LEU A 173 37.59 23.31 -12.12
CA LEU A 173 38.84 23.66 -11.46
C LEU A 173 40.04 23.08 -12.20
N VAL A 174 39.93 21.81 -12.62
CA VAL A 174 41.00 21.13 -13.38
C VAL A 174 41.20 21.77 -14.77
N VAL A 175 40.12 22.02 -15.51
CA VAL A 175 40.18 22.60 -16.85
C VAL A 175 40.75 24.02 -16.83
N ASN A 176 40.44 24.79 -15.79
CA ASN A 176 40.91 26.16 -15.62
C ASN A 176 42.30 26.26 -14.91
N ASN A 177 43.00 25.12 -14.71
CA ASN A 177 44.26 25.00 -13.99
C ASN A 177 44.22 25.66 -12.60
N ARG A 178 43.13 25.53 -11.87
CA ARG A 178 42.94 26.05 -10.52
C ARG A 178 43.22 24.95 -9.47
N PHE A 179 44.42 24.47 -9.45
CA PHE A 179 44.96 23.55 -8.45
C PHE A 179 46.43 23.88 -8.17
N GLU A 180 46.88 23.67 -6.94
CA GLU A 180 48.22 24.03 -6.52
C GLU A 180 49.22 22.88 -6.74
N THR A 181 48.76 21.64 -6.67
CA THR A 181 49.60 20.45 -6.82
C THR A 181 48.97 19.41 -7.76
N PRO A 182 49.83 18.54 -8.37
CA PRO A 182 49.31 17.42 -9.17
C PRO A 182 48.43 16.46 -8.36
N GLU A 183 48.66 16.31 -7.07
CA GLU A 183 47.90 15.48 -6.15
C GLU A 183 46.47 16.07 -5.99
N GLU A 184 46.35 17.37 -5.91
CA GLU A 184 45.07 18.09 -5.83
C GLU A 184 44.27 17.93 -7.14
N GLN A 185 44.94 18.00 -8.29
CA GLN A 185 44.33 17.72 -9.57
C GLN A 185 43.72 16.29 -9.61
N VAL A 186 44.51 15.30 -9.19
CA VAL A 186 44.04 13.90 -9.11
C VAL A 186 42.90 13.76 -8.11
N HIS A 187 42.93 14.50 -7.01
CA HIS A 187 41.83 14.52 -6.03
C HIS A 187 40.51 15.02 -6.67
N PHE A 188 40.53 16.15 -7.39
CA PHE A 188 39.35 16.67 -8.08
C PHE A 188 38.80 15.70 -9.12
N ILE A 189 39.66 15.07 -9.89
CA ILE A 189 39.26 14.05 -10.87
C ILE A 189 38.58 12.85 -10.16
N ARG A 190 39.14 12.38 -9.04
CA ARG A 190 38.55 11.27 -8.26
C ARG A 190 37.19 11.67 -7.67
N MET A 191 37.02 12.88 -7.19
CA MET A 191 35.73 13.40 -6.73
C MET A 191 34.69 13.36 -7.85
N ALA A 192 35.04 13.85 -9.04
CA ALA A 192 34.16 13.84 -10.18
C ALA A 192 33.78 12.40 -10.60
N LEU A 193 34.74 11.49 -10.66
CA LEU A 193 34.48 10.08 -10.99
C LEU A 193 33.57 9.40 -9.95
N SER A 194 33.83 9.60 -8.66
CA SER A 194 32.97 9.04 -7.60
C SER A 194 31.54 9.56 -7.66
N SER A 195 31.38 10.84 -8.04
CA SER A 195 30.05 11.47 -8.20
C SER A 195 29.35 10.99 -9.47
N ALA A 196 30.09 10.73 -10.55
CA ALA A 196 29.56 10.12 -11.77
C ALA A 196 29.02 8.69 -11.51
N ASP A 197 29.78 7.87 -10.79
CA ASP A 197 29.33 6.53 -10.39
C ASP A 197 28.06 6.59 -9.50
N ARG A 198 27.94 7.62 -8.65
CA ARG A 198 26.76 7.83 -7.83
C ARG A 198 25.54 8.18 -8.70
N LEU A 199 25.73 9.08 -9.67
CA LEU A 199 24.69 9.48 -10.61
C LEU A 199 24.21 8.30 -11.45
N GLU A 200 25.13 7.46 -11.96
CA GLU A 200 24.80 6.23 -12.68
C GLU A 200 23.95 5.29 -11.83
N SER A 201 24.31 5.12 -10.54
CA SER A 201 23.52 4.31 -9.61
C SER A 201 22.10 4.85 -9.44
N LEU A 202 21.93 6.17 -9.23
CA LEU A 202 20.62 6.80 -9.08
C LEU A 202 19.73 6.63 -10.32
N VAL A 203 20.32 6.79 -11.52
CA VAL A 203 19.60 6.57 -12.78
C VAL A 203 19.20 5.10 -12.94
N THR A 204 20.08 4.17 -12.59
CA THR A 204 19.79 2.74 -12.64
C THR A 204 18.68 2.38 -11.66
N ASP A 205 18.71 2.91 -10.44
CA ASP A 205 17.66 2.73 -9.43
C ASP A 205 16.31 3.22 -9.93
N PHE A 206 16.27 4.38 -10.57
CA PHE A 206 15.06 4.94 -11.13
C PHE A 206 14.48 4.08 -12.27
N ILE A 207 15.34 3.58 -13.16
CA ILE A 207 14.93 2.68 -14.25
C ILE A 207 14.40 1.35 -13.68
N LEU A 208 15.09 0.75 -12.71
CA LEU A 208 14.66 -0.48 -12.05
C LEU A 208 13.31 -0.29 -11.38
N MET A 209 13.13 0.81 -10.63
CA MET A 209 11.88 1.12 -9.97
C MET A 209 10.72 1.26 -10.96
N THR A 210 10.94 1.94 -12.08
CA THR A 210 9.96 2.09 -13.16
C THR A 210 9.60 0.73 -13.77
N ASN A 211 10.58 -0.13 -14.02
CA ASN A 211 10.35 -1.47 -14.56
C ASN A 211 9.58 -2.37 -13.58
N ILE A 212 9.88 -2.28 -12.28
CA ILE A 212 9.14 -2.97 -11.21
C ILE A 212 7.68 -2.53 -11.22
N ASP A 213 7.40 -1.23 -11.29
CA ASP A 213 6.05 -0.68 -11.31
C ASP A 213 5.19 -1.17 -12.47
N HIS A 214 5.81 -1.40 -13.61
CA HIS A 214 5.13 -1.91 -14.80
C HIS A 214 5.10 -3.44 -14.90
N GLY A 215 5.66 -4.17 -13.93
CA GLY A 215 5.78 -5.64 -13.96
C GLY A 215 6.73 -6.14 -15.07
N ASN A 216 7.61 -5.28 -15.58
CA ASN A 216 8.49 -5.53 -16.73
C ASN A 216 9.92 -5.92 -16.33
N LEU A 217 10.11 -6.50 -15.15
CA LEU A 217 11.42 -6.98 -14.72
C LEU A 217 11.76 -8.25 -15.52
N ASN A 218 12.32 -8.05 -16.72
CA ASN A 218 12.73 -9.14 -17.60
C ASN A 218 14.11 -9.62 -17.17
N VAL A 219 14.18 -10.65 -16.34
CA VAL A 219 15.42 -11.16 -15.73
C VAL A 219 15.95 -12.36 -16.50
N ILE A 220 17.10 -12.19 -17.15
CA ILE A 220 17.80 -13.27 -17.85
C ILE A 220 18.77 -13.92 -16.87
N ARG A 221 18.53 -15.19 -16.52
CA ARG A 221 19.42 -15.96 -15.66
C ARG A 221 20.60 -16.50 -16.47
N GLN A 222 21.77 -16.51 -15.86
CA GLN A 222 23.03 -17.04 -16.40
C GLN A 222 23.89 -17.58 -15.25
N TRP A 223 24.86 -18.44 -15.57
CA TRP A 223 25.85 -18.85 -14.58
C TRP A 223 26.71 -17.66 -14.15
N ILE A 224 26.80 -17.46 -12.86
CA ILE A 224 27.61 -16.40 -12.27
C ILE A 224 28.58 -16.99 -11.24
N ASP A 225 29.83 -16.56 -11.30
CA ASP A 225 30.81 -16.76 -10.26
C ASP A 225 30.69 -15.66 -9.20
N ILE A 226 30.52 -16.02 -7.93
CA ILE A 226 30.23 -15.08 -6.85
C ILE A 226 31.36 -14.09 -6.62
N LYS A 227 32.63 -14.54 -6.72
CA LYS A 227 33.77 -13.65 -6.49
C LYS A 227 33.84 -12.54 -7.51
N SER A 228 33.75 -12.88 -8.79
CA SER A 228 33.89 -11.91 -9.87
C SER A 228 32.66 -11.05 -10.06
N HIS A 229 31.46 -11.56 -9.76
CA HIS A 229 30.21 -10.87 -10.06
C HIS A 229 29.55 -10.19 -8.85
N ILE A 230 29.87 -10.63 -7.63
CA ILE A 230 29.34 -10.02 -6.41
C ILE A 230 30.45 -9.35 -5.62
N PHE A 231 31.55 -10.08 -5.23
CA PHE A 231 32.55 -9.52 -4.34
C PHE A 231 33.32 -8.35 -4.97
N LEU A 232 33.78 -8.45 -6.22
CA LEU A 232 34.51 -7.36 -6.87
C LEU A 232 33.70 -6.06 -7.01
N PRO A 233 32.43 -6.06 -7.43
CA PRO A 233 31.58 -4.86 -7.41
C PRO A 233 31.41 -4.27 -6.00
N VAL A 234 31.27 -5.12 -4.97
CA VAL A 234 31.14 -4.68 -3.57
C VAL A 234 32.43 -4.02 -3.08
N GLU A 235 33.60 -4.60 -3.37
CA GLU A 235 34.92 -4.02 -2.99
C GLU A 235 35.12 -2.63 -3.59
N LYS A 236 34.72 -2.43 -4.86
CA LYS A 236 34.73 -1.10 -5.49
C LYS A 236 33.85 -0.10 -4.75
N ARG A 237 32.69 -0.56 -4.26
CA ARG A 237 31.78 0.28 -3.49
C ARG A 237 32.33 0.60 -2.12
N LEU A 238 32.96 -0.37 -1.45
CA LEU A 238 33.60 -0.21 -0.13
C LEU A 238 34.67 0.88 -0.13
N ALA A 239 35.36 1.10 -1.24
CA ALA A 239 36.32 2.18 -1.39
C ALA A 239 35.76 3.57 -1.02
N ARG A 240 34.46 3.79 -1.17
CA ARG A 240 33.80 5.04 -0.76
C ARG A 240 33.75 5.23 0.75
N TYR A 241 33.83 4.14 1.53
CA TYR A 241 33.75 4.14 2.99
C TYR A 241 35.12 3.97 3.67
N GLN A 242 36.24 4.08 2.92
CA GLN A 242 37.61 3.90 3.45
C GLN A 242 37.87 4.81 4.65
N GLN A 243 37.36 6.03 4.67
CA GLN A 243 37.54 6.97 5.78
C GLN A 243 36.89 6.50 7.08
N LYS A 244 35.90 5.59 7.03
CA LYS A 244 35.30 5.01 8.24
C LYS A 244 36.13 3.90 8.87
N GLY A 245 37.15 3.37 8.18
CA GLY A 245 37.99 2.28 8.69
C GLY A 245 37.19 1.01 9.02
N LEU A 246 36.18 0.69 8.23
CA LEU A 246 35.31 -0.46 8.46
C LEU A 246 36.06 -1.78 8.33
N LYS A 247 35.79 -2.72 9.23
CA LYS A 247 36.24 -4.12 9.11
C LYS A 247 35.17 -4.89 8.36
N TYR A 248 35.50 -5.45 7.21
CA TYR A 248 34.55 -6.23 6.42
C TYR A 248 35.05 -7.63 6.14
N GLU A 249 34.12 -8.55 6.09
CA GLU A 249 34.36 -9.98 5.84
C GLU A 249 33.33 -10.43 4.78
N MET A 250 33.80 -11.18 3.79
CA MET A 250 32.96 -11.81 2.78
C MET A 250 33.27 -13.28 2.68
N GLU A 251 32.27 -14.13 2.83
CA GLU A 251 32.43 -15.58 2.90
C GLU A 251 31.41 -16.27 1.97
N ILE A 252 31.88 -17.32 1.30
CA ILE A 252 31.00 -18.20 0.51
C ILE A 252 31.00 -19.56 1.21
N LEU A 253 29.80 -20.04 1.49
CA LEU A 253 29.54 -21.40 1.98
C LEU A 253 28.91 -22.22 0.84
N GLY A 254 29.34 -23.48 0.69
CA GLY A 254 28.85 -24.36 -0.36
C GLY A 254 29.46 -24.08 -1.73
N GLN A 255 28.65 -23.88 -2.76
CA GLN A 255 29.12 -23.67 -4.14
C GLN A 255 29.55 -22.23 -4.37
N ALA A 256 30.52 -22.01 -5.27
CA ALA A 256 30.98 -20.67 -5.63
C ALA A 256 30.26 -20.07 -6.85
N GLU A 257 29.45 -20.88 -7.54
CA GLU A 257 28.71 -20.50 -8.74
C GLU A 257 27.22 -20.79 -8.55
N MET A 258 26.38 -19.97 -9.17
CA MET A 258 24.92 -20.16 -9.17
C MET A 258 24.29 -19.64 -10.46
N MET A 259 23.08 -20.11 -10.75
CA MET A 259 22.26 -19.62 -11.87
C MET A 259 21.41 -18.42 -11.42
N ALA A 260 21.78 -17.20 -11.82
CA ALA A 260 21.09 -15.99 -11.42
C ALA A 260 21.13 -14.89 -12.48
N PRO A 261 20.24 -13.88 -12.42
CA PRO A 261 20.37 -12.68 -13.24
C PRO A 261 21.48 -11.81 -12.65
N ARG A 262 22.63 -11.84 -13.33
CA ARG A 262 23.87 -11.21 -12.87
C ARG A 262 23.69 -9.76 -12.44
N ARG A 263 23.04 -8.97 -13.30
CA ARG A 263 22.98 -7.51 -13.15
C ARG A 263 22.09 -7.12 -11.96
N GLU A 264 20.92 -7.72 -11.92
CA GLU A 264 19.91 -7.45 -10.91
C GLU A 264 20.34 -7.97 -9.54
N LEU A 265 20.85 -9.20 -9.47
CA LEU A 265 21.34 -9.78 -8.22
C LEU A 265 22.51 -8.98 -7.64
N THR A 266 23.51 -8.62 -8.48
CA THR A 266 24.63 -7.78 -8.05
C THR A 266 24.13 -6.46 -7.49
N HIS A 267 23.16 -5.83 -8.16
CA HIS A 267 22.57 -4.56 -7.74
C HIS A 267 21.86 -4.68 -6.39
N ALA A 268 21.05 -5.72 -6.20
CA ALA A 268 20.35 -5.98 -4.95
C ALA A 268 21.33 -6.20 -3.77
N VAL A 269 22.37 -7.01 -3.97
CA VAL A 269 23.38 -7.26 -2.91
C VAL A 269 24.19 -5.99 -2.60
N VAL A 270 24.52 -5.20 -3.62
CA VAL A 270 25.19 -3.90 -3.42
C VAL A 270 24.34 -2.95 -2.59
N HIS A 271 23.02 -2.88 -2.80
CA HIS A 271 22.12 -2.05 -1.98
C HIS A 271 22.07 -2.50 -0.52
N LEU A 272 22.02 -3.81 -0.25
CA LEU A 272 22.05 -4.32 1.12
C LEU A 272 23.36 -3.94 1.83
N LEU A 273 24.49 -4.07 1.14
CA LEU A 273 25.81 -3.74 1.69
C LEU A 273 26.05 -2.24 1.80
N ASP A 274 25.62 -1.44 0.83
CA ASP A 274 25.71 0.01 0.89
C ASP A 274 24.97 0.54 2.12
N ASN A 275 23.79 -0.02 2.41
CA ASN A 275 23.03 0.26 3.61
C ASN A 275 23.81 -0.14 4.88
N ALA A 276 24.40 -1.34 4.91
CA ALA A 276 25.22 -1.81 6.02
C ALA A 276 26.44 -0.90 6.25
N PHE A 277 27.18 -0.52 5.20
CA PHE A 277 28.33 0.36 5.30
C PHE A 277 27.94 1.77 5.77
N LYS A 278 26.83 2.28 5.28
CA LYS A 278 26.29 3.61 5.63
C LYS A 278 26.00 3.72 7.12
N PHE A 279 25.34 2.72 7.70
CA PHE A 279 24.86 2.77 9.08
C PHE A 279 25.82 2.15 10.10
N THR A 280 26.93 1.53 9.67
CA THR A 280 27.97 1.07 10.57
C THR A 280 28.81 2.24 11.06
N PRO A 281 29.08 2.37 12.38
CA PRO A 281 29.97 3.39 12.91
C PRO A 281 31.42 3.16 12.48
N ALA A 282 32.26 4.19 12.59
CA ALA A 282 33.66 4.11 12.26
C ALA A 282 34.35 2.97 13.06
N GLY A 283 35.17 2.16 12.38
CA GLY A 283 35.84 1.00 12.95
C GLY A 283 34.96 -0.23 13.17
N GLY A 284 33.66 -0.12 12.91
CA GLY A 284 32.69 -1.21 13.06
C GLY A 284 32.85 -2.29 11.99
N ARG A 285 32.13 -3.41 12.18
CA ARG A 285 32.22 -4.60 11.34
C ARG A 285 30.98 -4.74 10.44
N VAL A 286 31.22 -5.20 9.19
CA VAL A 286 30.22 -5.63 8.24
C VAL A 286 30.62 -7.01 7.71
N ARG A 287 29.65 -7.95 7.68
CA ARG A 287 29.86 -9.30 7.15
C ARG A 287 28.80 -9.62 6.09
N LEU A 288 29.26 -10.17 4.96
CA LEU A 288 28.43 -10.81 3.97
C LEU A 288 28.72 -12.30 3.94
N THR A 289 27.73 -13.13 4.20
CA THR A 289 27.81 -14.58 4.02
C THR A 289 26.86 -14.99 2.89
N ILE A 290 27.34 -15.76 1.93
CA ILE A 290 26.54 -16.32 0.84
C ILE A 290 26.62 -17.83 0.96
N ASP A 291 25.50 -18.47 1.28
CA ASP A 291 25.36 -19.93 1.37
C ASP A 291 24.58 -20.44 0.15
N ILE A 292 25.26 -21.25 -0.68
CA ILE A 292 24.68 -21.80 -1.92
C ILE A 292 24.51 -23.29 -1.74
N GLY A 293 23.26 -23.72 -1.66
CA GLY A 293 22.89 -25.12 -1.53
C GLY A 293 23.21 -25.95 -2.78
N ALA A 294 23.30 -27.26 -2.60
CA ALA A 294 23.50 -28.21 -3.71
C ALA A 294 22.31 -28.23 -4.70
N ASP A 295 21.15 -27.75 -4.27
CA ASP A 295 19.94 -27.56 -5.08
C ASP A 295 19.99 -26.29 -5.94
N GLY A 296 21.00 -25.40 -5.76
CA GLY A 296 21.14 -24.14 -6.48
C GLY A 296 20.44 -22.97 -5.81
N GLY A 297 19.69 -23.17 -4.72
CA GLY A 297 19.16 -22.10 -3.89
C GLY A 297 20.28 -21.38 -3.13
N ALA A 298 20.08 -20.10 -2.81
CA ALA A 298 21.09 -19.31 -2.11
C ALA A 298 20.48 -18.45 -0.99
N VAL A 299 21.24 -18.30 0.10
CA VAL A 299 20.93 -17.44 1.22
C VAL A 299 22.04 -16.40 1.36
N PHE A 300 21.67 -15.13 1.23
CA PHE A 300 22.55 -13.99 1.41
C PHE A 300 22.28 -13.39 2.79
N THR A 301 23.27 -13.36 3.66
CA THR A 301 23.15 -12.77 4.99
C THR A 301 24.11 -11.59 5.09
N VAL A 302 23.56 -10.39 5.34
CA VAL A 302 24.32 -9.17 5.59
C VAL A 302 24.14 -8.77 7.05
N GLU A 303 25.23 -8.72 7.78
CA GLU A 303 25.27 -8.32 9.18
C GLU A 303 26.15 -7.06 9.35
N ASN A 304 25.72 -6.14 10.17
CA ASN A 304 26.49 -4.95 10.47
C ASN A 304 26.35 -4.48 11.93
N GLU A 305 27.42 -3.95 12.49
CA GLU A 305 27.46 -3.34 13.83
C GLU A 305 26.92 -1.89 13.76
N GLY A 306 25.64 -1.73 13.53
CA GLY A 306 24.96 -0.43 13.47
C GLY A 306 23.79 -0.36 14.45
N PRO A 307 22.94 0.67 14.36
CA PRO A 307 21.70 0.72 15.12
C PRO A 307 20.77 -0.42 14.69
N SER A 308 20.12 -1.07 15.65
CA SER A 308 19.13 -2.12 15.37
C SER A 308 17.84 -1.51 14.81
N ILE A 309 17.14 -2.27 13.98
CA ILE A 309 15.83 -1.88 13.46
C ILE A 309 14.75 -2.44 14.41
N PRO A 310 13.91 -1.57 15.03
CA PRO A 310 12.78 -1.99 15.85
C PRO A 310 11.85 -2.93 15.09
N VAL A 311 11.25 -3.89 15.81
CA VAL A 311 10.40 -4.93 15.20
C VAL A 311 9.26 -4.32 14.37
N GLU A 312 8.67 -3.23 14.86
CA GLU A 312 7.56 -2.52 14.23
C GLU A 312 7.94 -1.84 12.90
N LEU A 313 9.25 -1.61 12.69
CA LEU A 313 9.76 -0.94 11.51
C LEU A 313 10.39 -1.90 10.49
N ARG A 314 10.55 -3.19 10.82
CA ARG A 314 11.25 -4.18 9.96
C ARG A 314 10.59 -4.40 8.60
N GLU A 315 9.27 -4.31 8.52
CA GLU A 315 8.57 -4.34 7.23
C GLU A 315 8.60 -2.97 6.54
N LYS A 316 8.48 -1.89 7.32
CA LYS A 316 8.43 -0.52 6.79
C LYS A 316 9.72 -0.07 6.13
N VAL A 317 10.89 -0.58 6.55
CA VAL A 317 12.17 -0.21 5.92
C VAL A 317 12.27 -0.66 4.45
N PHE A 318 11.38 -1.54 3.99
CA PHE A 318 11.26 -1.94 2.60
C PHE A 318 10.21 -1.17 1.82
N GLU A 319 9.44 -0.27 2.48
CA GLU A 319 8.51 0.63 1.79
C GLU A 319 9.29 1.69 1.01
N ARG A 320 8.74 2.11 -0.11
CA ARG A 320 9.35 3.13 -0.99
C ARG A 320 9.46 4.46 -0.27
N TYR A 321 10.62 5.09 -0.40
CA TYR A 321 10.90 6.41 0.18
C TYR A 321 10.86 6.46 1.70
N TYR A 322 10.73 5.31 2.36
CA TYR A 322 10.72 5.25 3.81
C TYR A 322 12.15 5.37 4.37
N GLN A 323 12.30 6.23 5.34
CA GLN A 323 13.54 6.43 6.09
C GLN A 323 13.21 6.51 7.58
N ILE A 324 14.01 5.86 8.42
CA ILE A 324 13.86 5.96 9.87
C ILE A 324 14.42 7.33 10.28
N SER A 325 13.53 8.24 10.70
CA SER A 325 13.91 9.56 11.21
C SER A 325 14.55 9.40 12.59
N GLN A 326 15.85 9.51 12.69
CA GLN A 326 16.56 9.62 13.97
C GLN A 326 17.07 11.05 14.13
N GLY A 327 16.26 11.93 14.76
CA GLY A 327 16.67 13.28 15.17
C GLY A 327 17.06 14.24 14.03
N ASP A 328 17.54 15.44 14.41
CA ASP A 328 17.86 16.57 13.53
C ASP A 328 19.08 16.38 12.59
N SER A 329 19.63 15.18 12.46
CA SER A 329 20.77 14.93 11.58
C SER A 329 20.30 14.60 10.17
N ARG A 330 20.34 15.60 9.28
CA ARG A 330 20.18 15.48 7.82
C ARG A 330 21.31 14.71 7.13
N ASP A 331 22.13 13.97 7.87
CA ASP A 331 23.36 13.32 7.39
C ASP A 331 23.14 12.00 6.63
N HIS A 332 21.88 11.59 6.39
CA HIS A 332 21.59 10.31 5.72
C HIS A 332 21.04 10.56 4.33
N GLU A 333 21.93 10.90 3.40
CA GLU A 333 21.62 11.06 1.97
C GLU A 333 21.10 9.77 1.34
N GLY A 334 20.06 9.89 0.49
CA GLY A 334 19.54 8.82 -0.38
C GLY A 334 18.03 8.88 -0.54
N LEU A 335 17.53 8.31 -1.63
CA LEU A 335 16.08 8.31 -1.98
C LEU A 335 15.22 7.38 -1.11
N GLY A 336 15.81 6.53 -0.26
CA GLY A 336 15.04 5.52 0.49
C GLY A 336 14.43 4.42 -0.37
N VAL A 337 15.02 4.13 -1.53
CA VAL A 337 14.52 3.11 -2.48
C VAL A 337 15.40 1.84 -2.54
N GLY A 338 16.63 1.88 -2.04
CA GLY A 338 17.59 0.79 -2.21
C GLY A 338 17.13 -0.55 -1.62
N LEU A 339 16.60 -0.55 -0.38
CA LEU A 339 16.04 -1.77 0.24
C LEU A 339 14.79 -2.26 -0.48
N THR A 340 13.94 -1.35 -0.96
CA THR A 340 12.76 -1.69 -1.75
C THR A 340 13.18 -2.38 -3.05
N ILE A 341 14.12 -1.80 -3.81
CA ILE A 341 14.63 -2.37 -5.05
C ILE A 341 15.25 -3.75 -4.80
N ALA A 342 16.07 -3.88 -3.77
CA ALA A 342 16.67 -5.16 -3.41
C ALA A 342 15.58 -6.23 -3.15
N ARG A 343 14.57 -5.91 -2.34
CA ARG A 343 13.48 -6.85 -2.01
C ARG A 343 12.66 -7.23 -3.24
N GLU A 344 12.30 -6.26 -4.07
CA GLU A 344 11.52 -6.51 -5.29
C GLU A 344 12.30 -7.36 -6.31
N ILE A 345 13.61 -7.17 -6.43
CA ILE A 345 14.46 -8.06 -7.23
C ILE A 345 14.39 -9.49 -6.69
N PHE A 346 14.60 -9.70 -5.38
CA PHE A 346 14.53 -11.04 -4.80
C PHE A 346 13.13 -11.66 -4.96
N ARG A 347 12.06 -10.89 -4.79
CA ARG A 347 10.68 -11.33 -5.01
C ARG A 347 10.40 -11.73 -6.45
N SER A 348 10.89 -10.97 -7.41
CA SER A 348 10.75 -11.30 -8.84
C SER A 348 11.46 -12.61 -9.21
N LEU A 349 12.45 -13.02 -8.41
CA LEU A 349 13.16 -14.28 -8.54
C LEU A 349 12.53 -15.42 -7.73
N GLY A 350 11.42 -15.16 -7.03
CA GLY A 350 10.69 -16.10 -6.20
C GLY A 350 11.20 -16.21 -4.77
N GLY A 351 12.09 -15.30 -4.35
CA GLY A 351 12.62 -15.20 -3.00
C GLY A 351 12.00 -14.07 -2.18
N ASP A 352 12.64 -13.68 -1.09
CA ASP A 352 12.29 -12.48 -0.29
C ASP A 352 13.49 -12.03 0.56
N ILE A 353 13.42 -10.81 1.12
CA ILE A 353 14.38 -10.27 2.08
C ILE A 353 13.67 -9.97 3.39
N LYS A 354 14.30 -10.33 4.51
CA LYS A 354 13.78 -10.08 5.86
C LYS A 354 14.87 -9.48 6.75
N VAL A 355 14.43 -8.69 7.74
CA VAL A 355 15.28 -8.27 8.86
C VAL A 355 15.10 -9.27 9.98
N LEU A 356 16.20 -9.86 10.43
CA LEU A 356 16.23 -10.84 11.52
C LEU A 356 16.78 -10.21 12.82
N ASP A 357 16.56 -10.93 13.92
CA ASP A 357 17.20 -10.57 15.18
C ASP A 357 18.72 -10.72 15.07
N ALA A 358 19.42 -9.75 15.62
CA ALA A 358 20.88 -9.75 15.72
C ALA A 358 21.28 -9.49 17.17
N THR A 359 22.40 -10.10 17.61
CA THR A 359 22.97 -9.85 18.95
C THR A 359 23.50 -8.43 19.09
N ALA A 360 23.93 -7.83 17.97
CA ALA A 360 24.35 -6.44 17.87
C ALA A 360 24.07 -5.96 16.44
N GLY A 361 23.51 -4.76 16.30
CA GLY A 361 23.27 -4.13 15.00
C GLY A 361 22.08 -4.69 14.21
N CYS A 362 22.28 -4.87 12.92
CA CYS A 362 21.25 -5.35 11.98
C CYS A 362 21.70 -6.63 11.27
N ARG A 363 20.73 -7.49 10.99
CA ARG A 363 20.91 -8.68 10.13
C ARG A 363 19.80 -8.70 9.08
N PHE A 364 20.20 -8.57 7.81
CA PHE A 364 19.35 -8.80 6.67
C PHE A 364 19.60 -10.19 6.10
N GLN A 365 18.55 -10.92 5.83
CA GLN A 365 18.63 -12.22 5.16
C GLN A 365 17.77 -12.19 3.90
N ALA A 366 18.42 -12.44 2.77
CA ALA A 366 17.79 -12.55 1.46
C ALA A 366 17.87 -14.00 1.00
N VAL A 367 16.74 -14.60 0.64
CA VAL A 367 16.64 -16.00 0.22
C VAL A 367 16.29 -16.03 -1.27
N LEU A 368 17.03 -16.80 -2.03
CA LEU A 368 16.79 -17.08 -3.44
C LEU A 368 16.55 -18.60 -3.60
N PRO A 369 15.32 -19.05 -3.88
CA PRO A 369 15.04 -20.46 -4.07
C PRO A 369 15.62 -20.98 -5.39
N ASP A 370 15.95 -22.27 -5.47
CA ASP A 370 16.26 -22.91 -6.75
C ASP A 370 14.98 -22.95 -7.60
N LYS A 371 15.02 -22.21 -8.70
CA LYS A 371 14.06 -22.40 -9.79
C LYS A 371 14.89 -22.72 -11.02
N ARG A 372 14.90 -24.00 -11.40
CA ARG A 372 15.50 -24.43 -12.66
C ARG A 372 14.75 -23.80 -13.86
N PRO A 373 15.39 -23.57 -15.00
CA PRO A 373 14.73 -23.02 -16.19
C PRO A 373 13.50 -23.81 -16.64
N GLU A 374 13.41 -25.10 -16.30
CA GLU A 374 12.30 -26.00 -16.61
C GLU A 374 11.00 -25.62 -15.88
N ASP A 375 11.06 -24.96 -14.73
CA ASP A 375 9.89 -24.57 -13.93
C ASP A 375 9.26 -23.25 -14.41
N ILE A 376 9.90 -22.52 -15.33
CA ILE A 376 9.45 -21.21 -15.82
C ILE A 376 8.63 -21.34 -17.12
N LEU A 377 8.72 -22.46 -17.83
CA LEU A 377 8.03 -22.69 -19.10
C LEU A 377 6.57 -23.16 -18.98
N TYR A 378 6.07 -23.44 -17.77
CA TYR A 378 4.72 -23.97 -17.52
C TYR A 378 3.93 -23.25 -16.42
N GLY A 379 4.22 -21.97 -16.12
CA GLY A 379 3.47 -21.14 -15.17
C GLY A 379 2.67 -20.02 -15.85
#